data_bcd68931fa888db3506c465934458202
#
_entry.id   bcd68931fa888db3506c465934458202
#
_cell.length_a   1.000
_cell.length_b   1.000
_cell.length_c   1.000
_cell.angle_alpha   90.00
_cell.angle_beta   90.00
_cell.angle_gamma   90.00
#
_symmetry.space_group_name_H-M   'P 1'
#
loop_
_entity.id
_entity.type
_entity.pdbx_description
1 polymer ?
#
loop_
_entity_poly.entity_id
_entity_poly.type
_entity_poly.pdbx_seq_one_letter_code
_entity_poly.pdbx_strand_id
1 'polypeptide(L)'
;MQQNCKNAMGERMQLPLEEIKLAFAASCVEGAARKLGVPYIEVYERMKKVELIDNYILKHYDTLHTESREYLIEDVIECLNNWEKKAV
;
A
#
# COMPACT_ATOMS: atom_id res chain seq x y z
N MET A 1 24.42 -13.31 21.81
CA MET A 1 24.19 -12.62 21.39
C MET A 1 24.11 -12.20 21.17
N GLN A 2 23.96 -12.36 21.12
CA GLN A 2 23.72 -11.61 20.69
C GLN A 2 23.52 -11.11 20.56
N GLN A 3 23.38 -11.29 20.76
CA GLN A 3 23.12 -10.48 20.51
C GLN A 3 22.96 -9.97 20.38
N ASN A 4 23.03 -10.33 20.63
CA ASN A 4 22.80 -9.56 20.46
C ASN A 4 22.51 -9.24 20.25
N CYS A 5 22.27 -9.42 20.39
CA CYS A 5 21.89 -8.80 20.09
C CYS A 5 21.38 -8.42 20.04
N LYS A 6 21.19 -8.30 20.42
CA LYS A 6 20.63 -7.75 20.25
C LYS A 6 20.45 -6.90 20.19
N ASN A 7 20.47 -6.82 20.41
CA ASN A 7 20.19 -5.97 20.14
C ASN A 7 20.39 -5.22 19.81
N ALA A 8 20.10 -4.86 20.48
CA ALA A 8 20.41 -3.75 19.67
C ALA A 8 20.06 -3.90 18.24
N MET A 9 19.92 -5.04 17.91
CA MET A 9 19.53 -5.28 16.62
C MET A 9 18.16 -4.84 16.32
N GLY A 10 17.25 -4.94 17.25
CA GLY A 10 15.89 -4.55 17.02
C GLY A 10 15.77 -3.11 16.63
N GLU A 11 16.57 -2.27 17.20
CA GLU A 11 16.45 -0.86 16.88
C GLU A 11 16.80 -0.54 15.46
N ARG A 12 17.79 -1.22 14.94
CA ARG A 12 18.18 -0.96 13.59
C ARG A 12 17.16 -1.43 12.61
N MET A 13 16.30 -2.34 13.05
CA MET A 13 15.30 -2.85 12.16
C MET A 13 14.05 -2.00 12.09
N GLN A 14 13.95 -0.99 12.92
CA GLN A 14 12.79 -0.14 12.90
C GLN A 14 12.91 0.86 11.78
N LEU A 15 11.86 0.94 10.97
CA LEU A 15 11.79 1.90 9.89
C LEU A 15 10.90 3.06 10.30
N PRO A 16 11.17 4.26 9.80
CA PRO A 16 10.24 5.36 10.02
C PRO A 16 8.85 4.99 9.54
N LEU A 17 7.85 5.50 10.23
CA LEU A 17 6.48 5.19 9.89
C LEU A 17 6.17 5.53 8.44
N GLU A 18 6.75 6.61 7.94
CA GLU A 18 6.53 7.00 6.56
C GLU A 18 6.99 5.94 5.57
N GLU A 19 8.15 5.32 5.86
CA GLU A 19 8.64 4.28 4.97
C GLU A 19 7.78 3.04 5.05
N ILE A 20 7.28 2.73 6.24
CA ILE A 20 6.37 1.60 6.40
C ILE A 20 5.10 1.83 5.60
N LYS A 21 4.57 3.04 5.65
CA LYS A 21 3.36 3.37 4.90
C LYS A 21 3.59 3.30 3.40
N LEU A 22 4.76 3.77 2.93
CA LEU A 22 5.06 3.70 1.51
C LEU A 22 5.21 2.26 1.05
N ALA A 23 5.84 1.42 1.86
CA ALA A 23 5.96 0.01 1.52
C ALA A 23 4.58 -0.64 1.46
N PHE A 24 3.70 -0.26 2.38
CA PHE A 24 2.33 -0.76 2.37
C PHE A 24 1.62 -0.35 1.09
N ALA A 25 1.76 0.93 0.70
CA ALA A 25 1.12 1.41 -0.51
C ALA A 25 1.64 0.66 -1.74
N ALA A 26 2.95 0.43 -1.80
CA ALA A 26 3.53 -0.31 -2.91
C ALA A 26 2.95 -1.72 -2.98
N SER A 27 2.76 -2.36 -1.82
CA SER A 27 2.19 -3.69 -1.80
C SER A 27 0.73 -3.68 -2.27
N CYS A 28 0.00 -2.61 -2.01
CA CYS A 28 -1.37 -2.50 -2.51
C CYS A 28 -1.39 -2.39 -4.02
N VAL A 29 -0.46 -1.62 -4.59
CA VAL A 29 -0.37 -1.50 -6.04
C VAL A 29 -0.04 -2.87 -6.64
N GLU A 30 0.91 -3.56 -6.04
CA GLU A 30 1.29 -4.87 -6.56
C GLU A 30 0.13 -5.85 -6.49
N GLY A 31 -0.57 -5.88 -5.35
CA GLY A 31 -1.69 -6.79 -5.19
C GLY A 31 -2.79 -6.50 -6.20
N ALA A 32 -3.09 -5.22 -6.43
CA ALA A 32 -4.10 -4.85 -7.40
C ALA A 32 -3.68 -5.24 -8.81
N ALA A 33 -2.40 -5.02 -9.14
CA ALA A 33 -1.90 -5.37 -10.46
C ALA A 33 -2.01 -6.87 -10.71
N ARG A 34 -1.66 -7.67 -9.71
CA ARG A 34 -1.78 -9.12 -9.84
C ARG A 34 -3.23 -9.55 -10.03
N LYS A 35 -4.13 -8.97 -9.26
CA LYS A 35 -5.53 -9.34 -9.36
C LYS A 35 -6.12 -8.95 -10.70
N LEU A 36 -5.72 -7.79 -11.20
CA LEU A 36 -6.22 -7.31 -12.49
C LEU A 36 -5.50 -7.93 -13.68
N GLY A 37 -4.35 -8.56 -13.43
CA GLY A 37 -3.60 -9.18 -14.52
C GLY A 37 -2.93 -8.18 -15.41
N VAL A 38 -2.49 -7.03 -14.86
CA VAL A 38 -1.83 -5.99 -15.64
C VAL A 38 -0.51 -5.64 -14.98
N PRO A 39 0.40 -4.96 -15.71
CA PRO A 39 1.68 -4.58 -15.14
C PRO A 39 1.53 -3.63 -13.96
N TYR A 40 2.45 -3.74 -13.01
CA TYR A 40 2.49 -2.88 -11.84
C TYR A 40 2.44 -1.40 -12.22
N ILE A 41 3.25 -1.02 -13.20
CA ILE A 41 3.36 0.39 -13.56
C ILE A 41 2.04 0.96 -14.07
N GLU A 42 1.25 0.13 -14.73
CA GLU A 42 -0.04 0.59 -15.22
C GLU A 42 -0.98 0.95 -14.08
N VAL A 43 -1.05 0.09 -13.07
CA VAL A 43 -1.91 0.36 -11.91
C VAL A 43 -1.37 1.55 -11.13
N TYR A 44 -0.05 1.61 -10.97
CA TYR A 44 0.55 2.72 -10.25
C TYR A 44 0.19 4.05 -10.89
N GLU A 45 0.28 4.14 -12.20
CA GLU A 45 -0.03 5.39 -12.88
C GLU A 45 -1.50 5.73 -12.82
N ARG A 46 -2.37 4.74 -12.87
CA ARG A 46 -3.80 4.99 -12.70
C ARG A 46 -4.09 5.55 -11.32
N MET A 47 -3.47 4.97 -10.29
CA MET A 47 -3.67 5.45 -8.93
C MET A 47 -3.10 6.84 -8.74
N LYS A 48 -1.94 7.10 -9.34
CA LYS A 48 -1.31 8.40 -9.21
C LYS A 48 -2.18 9.49 -9.85
N LYS A 49 -2.78 9.17 -10.96
CA LYS A 49 -3.59 10.12 -11.69
C LYS A 49 -4.79 10.61 -10.90
N VAL A 50 -5.38 9.75 -10.10
CA VAL A 50 -6.53 10.13 -9.26
C VAL A 50 -6.10 10.36 -7.82
N GLU A 51 -4.80 10.33 -7.54
CA GLU A 51 -4.24 10.59 -6.22
C GLU A 51 -4.75 9.61 -5.17
N LEU A 52 -4.98 8.37 -5.57
CA LEU A 52 -5.47 7.36 -4.65
C LEU A 52 -4.46 6.99 -3.60
N ILE A 53 -3.17 6.97 -3.96
CA ILE A 53 -2.14 6.58 -3.01
C ILE A 53 -2.12 7.55 -1.84
N ASP A 54 -2.07 8.85 -2.12
CA ASP A 54 -1.98 9.85 -1.05
C ASP A 54 -3.29 10.02 -0.31
N ASN A 55 -4.40 10.06 -1.03
CA ASN A 55 -5.66 10.48 -0.43
C ASN A 55 -6.52 9.33 0.03
N TYR A 56 -6.13 8.10 -0.25
CA TYR A 56 -6.85 6.95 0.25
C TYR A 56 -5.94 5.99 0.99
N ILE A 57 -4.92 5.46 0.32
CA ILE A 57 -4.10 4.41 0.92
C ILE A 57 -3.29 4.94 2.09
N LEU A 58 -2.56 6.03 1.89
CA LEU A 58 -1.74 6.57 2.96
C LEU A 58 -2.59 7.25 4.03
N LYS A 59 -3.64 7.94 3.60
CA LYS A 59 -4.49 8.64 4.55
C LYS A 59 -5.19 7.69 5.50
N HIS A 60 -5.59 6.53 5.03
CA HIS A 60 -6.32 5.56 5.84
C HIS A 60 -5.48 4.36 6.23
N TYR A 61 -4.18 4.55 6.28
CA TYR A 61 -3.26 3.46 6.58
C TYR A 61 -3.63 2.74 7.87
N ASP A 62 -3.99 3.50 8.91
CA ASP A 62 -4.26 2.91 10.21
C ASP A 62 -5.38 1.88 10.15
N THR A 63 -6.38 2.12 9.32
CA THR A 63 -7.48 1.19 9.16
C THR A 63 -7.14 0.09 8.16
N LEU A 64 -6.56 0.48 7.04
CA LEU A 64 -6.37 -0.46 5.94
C LEU A 64 -5.36 -1.56 6.27
N HIS A 65 -4.32 -1.23 7.03
CA HIS A 65 -3.27 -2.22 7.25
C HIS A 65 -3.71 -3.34 8.20
N THR A 66 -4.86 -3.19 8.84
CA THR A 66 -5.38 -4.24 9.72
C THR A 66 -6.32 -5.19 9.00
N GLU A 67 -6.66 -4.92 7.75
CA GLU A 67 -7.60 -5.76 7.03
C GLU A 67 -6.90 -6.96 6.40
N SER A 68 -7.66 -8.01 6.10
CA SER A 68 -7.10 -9.15 5.41
C SER A 68 -6.63 -8.71 4.03
N ARG A 69 -5.60 -9.41 3.53
CA ARG A 69 -5.00 -9.02 2.28
C ARG A 69 -5.98 -9.07 1.12
N GLU A 70 -6.78 -10.13 1.06
CA GLU A 70 -7.73 -10.26 -0.02
C GLU A 70 -8.78 -9.17 -0.01
N TYR A 71 -9.30 -8.89 1.16
CA TYR A 71 -10.31 -7.86 1.30
C TYR A 71 -9.73 -6.50 0.94
N LEU A 72 -8.52 -6.24 1.41
CA LEU A 72 -7.85 -4.97 1.14
C LEU A 72 -7.68 -4.73 -0.35
N ILE A 73 -7.20 -5.73 -1.07
CA ILE A 73 -6.94 -5.58 -2.49
C ILE A 73 -8.24 -5.34 -3.27
N GLU A 74 -9.30 -6.06 -2.92
CA GLU A 74 -10.58 -5.84 -3.58
C GLU A 74 -11.10 -4.45 -3.30
N ASP A 75 -10.95 -3.99 -2.07
CA ASP A 75 -11.38 -2.66 -1.69
C ASP A 75 -10.60 -1.59 -2.45
N VAL A 76 -9.30 -1.77 -2.57
CA VAL A 76 -8.47 -0.81 -3.28
C VAL A 76 -8.87 -0.73 -4.76
N ILE A 77 -9.11 -1.88 -5.37
CA ILE A 77 -9.50 -1.91 -6.78
C ILE A 77 -10.85 -1.23 -6.98
N GLU A 78 -11.78 -1.51 -6.10
CA GLU A 78 -13.10 -0.89 -6.20
C GLU A 78 -12.99 0.63 -6.03
N CYS A 79 -12.18 1.06 -5.08
CA CYS A 79 -11.98 2.47 -4.84
C CYS A 79 -11.34 3.15 -6.06
N LEU A 80 -10.37 2.48 -6.67
CA LEU A 80 -9.72 3.02 -7.86
C LEU A 80 -10.73 3.20 -8.98
N ASN A 81 -11.54 2.20 -9.23
CA ASN A 81 -12.55 2.29 -10.28
C ASN A 81 -13.53 3.43 -10.02
N ASN A 82 -13.95 3.58 -8.77
CA ASN A 82 -14.89 4.64 -8.42
C ASN A 82 -14.27 6.01 -8.59
N TRP A 83 -13.01 6.16 -8.18
CA TRP A 83 -12.36 7.45 -8.29
C TRP A 83 -12.09 7.82 -9.74
N GLU A 84 -11.79 6.82 -10.58
CA GLU A 84 -11.59 7.09 -11.99
C GLU A 84 -12.88 7.55 -12.65
N LYS A 85 -14.00 7.01 -12.24
CA LYS A 85 -15.29 7.42 -12.78
C LYS A 85 -15.58 8.87 -12.43
N LYS A 86 -15.24 9.28 -11.21
CA LYS A 86 -15.49 10.64 -10.78
C LYS A 86 -14.56 11.64 -11.46
N ALA A 87 -13.39 11.20 -11.87
CA ALA A 87 -12.40 12.08 -12.47
C ALA A 87 -12.68 12.39 -13.93
N VAL A 88 -13.62 11.69 -14.54
CA VAL A 88 -13.92 11.86 -15.96
C VAL A 88 -14.83 13.05 -16.22
#